data_ded0b6206b3edafe08b21f0a9d34fd57
#
_entry.id   ded0b6206b3edafe08b21f0a9d34fd57
#
_cell.length_a   1.000
_cell.length_b   1.000
_cell.length_c   1.000
_cell.angle_alpha   90.00
_cell.angle_beta   90.00
_cell.angle_gamma   90.00
#
_symmetry.space_group_name_H-M   'P 1'
#
loop_
_entity.id
_entity.type
_entity.pdbx_description
1 polymer ?
#
loop_
_entity_poly.entity_id
_entity_poly.type
_entity_poly.pdbx_seq_one_letter_code
_entity_poly.pdbx_strand_id
1 'polypeptide(L)'
;MSLPLGIVKFRDVIQDSSWDGPEKVHCPTVTSVGWLVEGNDPVKLAGTLDDEGNPCAILAIPRGCCLTISELSYETATPKNTPDV
;
A
#
# COMPACT_ATOMS: atom_id res chain seq x y z
N MET A 1 -0.93 -19.56 -3.88
CA MET A 1 -1.24 -18.93 -2.58
C MET A 1 -1.46 -17.45 -2.79
N SER A 2 -2.59 -16.95 -2.37
CA SER A 2 -2.91 -15.55 -2.56
C SER A 2 -2.27 -14.69 -1.49
N LEU A 3 -1.84 -13.49 -1.89
CA LEU A 3 -1.30 -12.52 -0.95
C LEU A 3 -2.45 -11.83 -0.21
N PRO A 4 -2.29 -11.52 1.07
CA PRO A 4 -3.31 -10.76 1.80
C PRO A 4 -3.39 -9.33 1.28
N LEU A 5 -4.59 -8.76 1.36
CA LEU A 5 -4.79 -7.35 1.10
C LEU A 5 -4.51 -6.57 2.37
N GLY A 6 -3.71 -5.54 2.29
CA GLY A 6 -3.31 -4.75 3.44
C GLY A 6 -3.63 -3.28 3.31
N ILE A 7 -3.81 -2.64 4.44
CA ILE A 7 -3.87 -1.18 4.55
C ILE A 7 -2.70 -0.76 5.43
N VAL A 8 -1.88 0.15 4.93
CA VAL A 8 -0.75 0.68 5.68
C VAL A 8 -0.89 2.18 5.81
N LYS A 9 -0.87 2.67 7.03
CA LYS A 9 -0.74 4.10 7.32
C LYS A 9 0.70 4.38 7.71
N PHE A 10 1.29 5.37 7.10
CA PHE A 10 2.69 5.70 7.33
C PHE A 10 2.93 7.20 7.22
N ARG A 11 4.05 7.63 7.82
CA ARG A 11 4.52 9.01 7.68
C ARG A 11 5.38 9.09 6.43
N ASP A 12 5.00 9.99 5.55
CA ASP A 12 5.73 10.19 4.31
C ASP A 12 6.78 11.27 4.47
N VAL A 13 7.77 11.22 3.58
CA VAL A 13 8.80 12.24 3.49
C VAL A 13 8.32 13.31 2.53
N ILE A 14 8.51 14.56 2.89
CA ILE A 14 8.16 15.67 2.01
C ILE A 14 9.35 16.62 1.90
N GLN A 15 9.52 17.16 0.72
CA GLN A 15 10.46 18.24 0.45
C GLN A 15 9.67 19.42 -0.08
N ASP A 16 9.78 20.55 0.58
CA ASP A 16 9.13 21.77 0.18
C ASP A 16 10.20 22.79 -0.23
N SER A 17 10.12 23.24 -1.47
CA SER A 17 11.05 24.22 -2.04
C SER A 17 10.53 25.65 -1.94
N SER A 18 9.45 25.89 -1.24
CA SER A 18 8.94 27.23 -1.01
C SER A 18 9.79 27.99 0.00
N TRP A 19 9.59 29.29 0.05
CA TRP A 19 10.25 30.18 1.00
C TRP A 19 9.33 30.56 2.18
N ASP A 20 8.28 29.80 2.42
CA ASP A 20 7.25 30.14 3.40
C ASP A 20 7.64 29.85 4.86
N GLY A 21 8.78 29.23 5.07
CA GLY A 21 9.25 28.92 6.41
C GLY A 21 9.07 27.46 6.79
N PRO A 22 9.99 26.94 7.62
CA PRO A 22 10.01 25.50 7.94
C PRO A 22 8.82 25.04 8.79
N GLU A 23 8.18 25.93 9.54
CA GLU A 23 7.06 25.57 10.40
C GLU A 23 5.81 25.16 9.63
N LYS A 24 5.77 25.43 8.34
CA LYS A 24 4.64 25.05 7.48
C LYS A 24 4.83 23.68 6.83
N VAL A 25 5.98 23.09 7.01
CA VAL A 25 6.31 21.80 6.38
C VAL A 25 6.09 20.68 7.38
N HIS A 26 5.22 19.75 7.03
CA HIS A 26 4.86 18.60 7.87
C HIS A 26 4.95 17.33 7.06
N CYS A 27 5.36 16.25 7.72
CA CYS A 27 5.31 14.94 7.10
C CYS A 27 3.86 14.44 7.13
N PRO A 28 3.22 14.27 5.98
CA PRO A 28 1.83 13.83 5.96
C PRO A 28 1.71 12.37 6.40
N THR A 29 0.56 12.05 6.95
CA THR A 29 0.15 10.66 7.13
C THR A 29 -0.57 10.23 5.87
N VAL A 30 -0.09 9.16 5.28
CA VAL A 30 -0.60 8.63 4.01
C VAL A 30 -1.15 7.24 4.25
N THR A 31 -2.21 6.91 3.58
CA THR A 31 -2.81 5.57 3.62
C THR A 31 -2.67 4.94 2.25
N SER A 32 -2.06 3.75 2.23
CA SER A 32 -1.93 2.97 1.01
C SER A 32 -2.60 1.62 1.18
N VAL A 33 -3.23 1.15 0.13
CA VAL A 33 -3.90 -0.14 0.09
C VAL A 33 -3.28 -0.96 -1.04
N GLY A 34 -2.97 -2.20 -0.77
CA GLY A 34 -2.42 -3.10 -1.76
C GLY A 34 -2.24 -4.49 -1.20
N TRP A 35 -1.74 -5.39 -2.04
CA TRP A 35 -1.41 -6.74 -1.56
C TRP A 35 -0.12 -6.69 -0.74
N LEU A 36 -0.20 -7.23 0.47
CA LEU A 36 0.95 -7.25 1.37
C LEU A 36 1.91 -8.35 0.93
N VAL A 37 3.03 -7.94 0.35
CA VAL A 37 4.07 -8.85 -0.13
C VAL A 37 5.04 -9.20 0.98
N GLU A 38 5.36 -8.22 1.80
CA GLU A 38 6.28 -8.39 2.91
C GLU A 38 5.91 -7.42 4.03
N GLY A 39 5.86 -7.92 5.27
CA GLY A 39 5.48 -7.13 6.42
C GLY A 39 6.63 -6.75 7.34
N ASN A 40 7.86 -7.04 6.95
CA ASN A 40 9.04 -6.76 7.77
C ASN A 40 9.62 -5.37 7.47
N ASP A 41 10.87 -5.30 7.08
CA ASP A 41 11.52 -4.03 6.78
C ASP A 41 12.30 -4.16 5.46
N PRO A 42 11.89 -3.44 4.41
CA PRO A 42 10.73 -2.55 4.36
C PRO A 42 9.41 -3.32 4.26
N VAL A 43 8.33 -2.66 4.62
CA VAL A 43 6.98 -3.17 4.33
C VAL A 43 6.71 -2.96 2.85
N LYS A 44 6.25 -3.98 2.16
CA LYS A 44 6.03 -3.90 0.71
C LYS A 44 4.58 -4.20 0.36
N LEU A 45 3.98 -3.29 -0.37
CA LEU A 45 2.64 -3.44 -0.93
C LEU A 45 2.73 -3.48 -2.45
N ALA A 46 2.00 -4.40 -3.05
CA ALA A 46 1.87 -4.47 -4.51
C ALA A 46 0.56 -3.82 -4.94
N GLY A 47 0.63 -2.99 -5.96
CA GLY A 47 -0.56 -2.37 -6.55
C GLY A 47 -1.22 -3.26 -7.58
N THR A 48 -0.53 -4.26 -8.06
CA THR A 48 -0.99 -5.10 -9.16
C THR A 48 -0.49 -6.51 -8.96
N LEU A 49 -1.35 -7.48 -9.26
CA LEU A 49 -0.97 -8.88 -9.39
C LEU A 49 -1.29 -9.31 -10.83
N ASP A 50 -0.43 -10.13 -11.42
CA ASP A 50 -0.75 -10.74 -12.69
C ASP A 50 -1.68 -11.96 -12.50
N ASP A 51 -2.01 -12.64 -13.57
CA ASP A 51 -2.92 -13.79 -13.54
C ASP A 51 -2.32 -15.01 -12.83
N GLU A 52 -1.03 -15.03 -12.62
CA GLU A 52 -0.36 -16.06 -11.83
C GLU A 52 -0.14 -15.65 -10.37
N GLY A 53 -0.58 -14.44 -9.99
CA GLY A 53 -0.40 -13.92 -8.65
C GLY A 53 0.95 -13.27 -8.40
N ASN A 54 1.71 -12.98 -9.43
CA ASN A 54 3.00 -12.31 -9.27
C ASN A 54 2.80 -10.82 -9.01
N PRO A 55 3.43 -10.27 -7.97
CA PRO A 55 3.25 -8.87 -7.62
C PRO A 55 4.04 -7.93 -8.50
N CYS A 56 3.47 -6.76 -8.72
CA CYS A 56 4.07 -5.68 -9.50
C CYS A 56 3.64 -4.34 -8.90
N ALA A 57 4.28 -3.25 -9.32
CA ALA A 57 4.02 -1.91 -8.78
C ALA A 57 4.21 -1.90 -7.26
N ILE A 58 5.42 -2.19 -6.84
CA ILE A 58 5.75 -2.36 -5.43
C ILE A 58 6.03 -1.01 -4.78
N LEU A 59 5.31 -0.75 -3.69
CA LEU A 59 5.59 0.35 -2.78
C LEU A 59 6.35 -0.22 -1.59
N ALA A 60 7.56 0.28 -1.35
CA ALA A 60 8.36 -0.13 -0.21
C ALA A 60 8.38 1.00 0.82
N ILE A 61 8.01 0.69 2.04
CA ILE A 61 7.89 1.66 3.13
C ILE A 61 8.81 1.21 4.26
N PRO A 62 9.75 2.06 4.69
CA PRO A 62 10.58 1.71 5.85
C PRO A 62 9.69 1.40 7.05
N ARG A 63 9.96 0.31 7.74
CA ARG A 63 9.13 -0.12 8.87
C ARG A 63 8.98 0.97 9.92
N GLY A 64 10.04 1.73 10.17
CA GLY A 64 10.02 2.82 11.15
C GLY A 64 9.08 3.96 10.79
N CYS A 65 8.66 4.08 9.53
CA CYS A 65 7.71 5.09 9.10
C CYS A 65 6.28 4.60 9.18
N CYS A 66 6.06 3.31 9.38
CA CYS A 66 4.71 2.74 9.45
C CYS A 66 4.07 3.02 10.79
N LEU A 67 2.86 3.55 10.77
CA LEU A 67 2.05 3.80 11.97
C LEU A 67 1.17 2.60 12.28
N THR A 68 0.46 2.10 11.28
CA THR A 68 -0.39 0.92 11.42
C THR A 68 -0.31 0.07 10.16
N ILE A 69 -0.41 -1.24 10.35
CA ILE A 69 -0.50 -2.21 9.27
C ILE A 69 -1.69 -3.10 9.61
N SER A 70 -2.65 -3.18 8.72
CA SER A 70 -3.84 -4.01 8.90
C SER A 70 -4.04 -4.90 7.69
N GLU A 71 -4.41 -6.13 7.92
CA GLU A 71 -4.83 -7.03 6.84
C GLU A 71 -6.33 -6.96 6.68
N LEU A 72 -6.78 -6.97 5.45
CA LEU A 72 -8.20 -7.00 5.11
C LEU A 72 -8.57 -8.39 4.65
N SER A 73 -9.69 -8.89 5.17
CA SER A 73 -10.32 -10.07 4.61
C SER A 73 -11.10 -9.67 3.37
N TYR A 74 -10.91 -10.42 2.30
CA TYR A 74 -11.72 -10.25 1.12
C TYR A 74 -12.10 -11.62 0.56
N GLU A 75 -13.27 -11.68 -0.03
CA GLU A 75 -13.72 -12.88 -0.70
C GLU A 75 -13.42 -12.76 -2.18
N THR A 76 -12.85 -13.82 -2.73
CA THR A 76 -12.78 -13.93 -4.17
C THR A 76 -14.20 -14.24 -4.65
N ALA A 77 -14.90 -13.22 -5.09
CA ALA A 77 -16.26 -13.41 -5.60
C ALA A 77 -16.21 -14.27 -6.86
N THR A 78 -17.00 -15.34 -6.86
CA THR A 78 -17.29 -16.01 -8.12
C THR A 78 -18.06 -15.01 -8.98
N PRO A 79 -17.60 -14.71 -10.18
CA PRO A 79 -18.31 -13.77 -11.02
C PRO A 79 -19.74 -14.26 -11.25
N LYS A 80 -20.70 -13.51 -10.74
CA LYS A 80 -22.10 -13.74 -11.04
C LYS A 80 -22.41 -13.02 -12.33
N ASN A 81 -23.15 -13.68 -13.17
CA ASN A 81 -23.67 -13.02 -14.36
C ASN A 81 -22.56 -12.36 -15.18
N THR A 82 -21.41 -13.00 -15.21
CA THR A 82 -20.41 -12.56 -16.14
C THR A 82 -21.03 -12.67 -17.52
N PRO A 83 -21.25 -11.56 -18.21
CA PRO A 83 -21.82 -11.66 -19.55
C PRO A 83 -20.89 -12.50 -20.41
N ASP A 84 -21.44 -13.44 -21.11
CA ASP A 84 -20.70 -14.13 -22.14
C ASP A 84 -20.48 -13.14 -23.27
N VAL A 85 -19.37 -12.51 -23.23
CA VAL A 85 -19.02 -11.56 -24.27
C VAL A 85 -18.07 -12.19 -25.26
#